data_650e92e77fe73330a5ca82884cb8bb3d
#
_entry.id   650e92e77fe73330a5ca82884cb8bb3d
#
_cell.length_a   1.000
_cell.length_b   1.000
_cell.length_c   1.000
_cell.angle_alpha   90.00
_cell.angle_beta   90.00
_cell.angle_gamma   90.00
#
_symmetry.space_group_name_H-M   'P 1'
#
loop_
_entity.id
_entity.type
_entity.pdbx_description
1 polymer ?
#
loop_
_entity_poly.entity_id
_entity_poly.type
_entity_poly.pdbx_seq_one_letter_code
_entity_poly.pdbx_strand_id
1 'polypeptide(L)'
;SCSKDNLDSTSIFPDTRPALDAFEKWIENNYVLPYNVDWQYKLNDIETDGQHNLLPADSAKSAKLSIITKYMWFDAYNEVAGQSFVKLNTPRIITLVGNPAFNPNGTETLATAEGGYKVTLYRVNSLTKETIYNYDWLNFYFFHTMHHEFTHILNQKKPYDDAFAQITSTTYVSGDWYQLNEDDCLKEGYISTYARSEAREDFAELLSFYVTDTPTKWNERLQRAGTKGASLINQKMAIIKSYMQNSWNINLDDLRDSVLRRGKNLRNIDLEHLN
;
A
#
# COMPACT_ATOMS: atom_id res chain seq x y z
N SER A 1 -31.84 -13.92 5.51
CA SER A 1 -31.23 -15.25 5.54
C SER A 1 -29.78 -15.09 5.15
N CYS A 2 -28.87 -15.00 6.12
CA CYS A 2 -27.44 -15.03 5.85
C CYS A 2 -27.08 -16.45 5.44
N SER A 3 -26.79 -16.67 4.17
CA SER A 3 -26.15 -17.91 3.76
C SER A 3 -24.76 -17.94 4.39
N LYS A 4 -24.51 -18.87 5.29
CA LYS A 4 -23.17 -19.22 5.69
C LYS A 4 -22.46 -19.72 4.43
N ASP A 5 -21.49 -18.96 3.94
CA ASP A 5 -20.58 -19.49 2.94
C ASP A 5 -19.98 -20.77 3.51
N ASN A 6 -20.26 -21.90 2.85
CA ASN A 6 -19.59 -23.15 3.14
C ASN A 6 -18.12 -22.97 2.76
N LEU A 7 -17.31 -22.56 3.72
CA LEU A 7 -15.87 -22.71 3.62
C LEU A 7 -15.59 -24.20 3.49
N ASP A 8 -14.82 -24.58 2.47
CA ASP A 8 -14.34 -25.94 2.29
C ASP A 8 -13.84 -26.48 3.63
N SER A 9 -14.30 -27.66 4.02
CA SER A 9 -13.94 -28.29 5.31
C SER A 9 -12.43 -28.53 5.46
N THR A 10 -11.66 -28.36 4.37
CA THR A 10 -10.19 -28.43 4.36
C THR A 10 -9.53 -27.06 4.55
N SER A 11 -10.30 -25.97 4.51
CA SER A 11 -9.76 -24.61 4.71
C SER A 11 -9.33 -24.43 6.17
N ILE A 12 -8.12 -23.88 6.37
CA ILE A 12 -7.60 -23.53 7.69
C ILE A 12 -8.08 -22.16 8.18
N PHE A 13 -8.97 -21.48 7.45
CA PHE A 13 -9.50 -20.16 7.78
C PHE A 13 -10.85 -20.13 8.51
N PRO A 14 -11.47 -21.25 8.98
CA PRO A 14 -12.60 -21.15 9.90
C PRO A 14 -12.17 -20.46 11.19
N ASP A 15 -13.11 -19.74 11.82
CA ASP A 15 -12.86 -19.03 13.10
C ASP A 15 -12.84 -20.03 14.26
N THR A 16 -11.90 -20.97 14.22
CA THR A 16 -11.67 -22.01 15.24
C THR A 16 -10.32 -21.76 15.91
N ARG A 17 -10.16 -22.23 17.14
CA ARG A 17 -8.89 -22.07 17.87
C ARG A 17 -7.69 -22.70 17.13
N PRO A 18 -7.78 -23.93 16.56
CA PRO A 18 -6.68 -24.48 15.77
C PRO A 18 -6.33 -23.66 14.54
N ALA A 19 -7.32 -23.07 13.86
CA ALA A 19 -7.06 -22.21 12.70
C ALA A 19 -6.42 -20.89 13.09
N LEU A 20 -6.82 -20.27 14.21
CA LEU A 20 -6.20 -19.07 14.74
C LEU A 20 -4.75 -19.35 15.17
N ASP A 21 -4.48 -20.47 15.82
CA ASP A 21 -3.13 -20.86 16.20
C ASP A 21 -2.24 -21.12 14.98
N ALA A 22 -2.78 -21.72 13.93
CA ALA A 22 -2.08 -21.91 12.66
C ALA A 22 -1.75 -20.57 11.98
N PHE A 23 -2.68 -19.62 12.02
CA PHE A 23 -2.45 -18.28 11.47
C PHE A 23 -1.37 -17.52 12.26
N GLU A 24 -1.44 -17.53 13.59
CA GLU A 24 -0.42 -16.91 14.44
C GLU A 24 0.97 -17.53 14.20
N LYS A 25 1.03 -18.84 14.02
CA LYS A 25 2.27 -19.54 13.68
C LYS A 25 2.81 -19.16 12.32
N TRP A 26 1.92 -19.00 11.34
CA TRP A 26 2.29 -18.55 10.01
C TRP A 26 2.85 -17.11 10.04
N ILE A 27 2.24 -16.21 10.79
CA ILE A 27 2.76 -14.84 10.99
C ILE A 27 4.14 -14.88 11.64
N GLU A 28 4.33 -15.70 12.68
CA GLU A 28 5.63 -15.85 13.31
C GLU A 28 6.71 -16.26 12.30
N ASN A 29 6.44 -17.28 11.50
CA ASN A 29 7.40 -17.84 10.55
C ASN A 29 7.66 -16.95 9.33
N ASN A 30 6.68 -16.17 8.90
CA ASN A 30 6.76 -15.40 7.65
C ASN A 30 7.01 -13.91 7.86
N TYR A 31 6.74 -13.36 9.04
CA TYR A 31 6.89 -11.94 9.33
C TYR A 31 7.74 -11.65 10.58
N VAL A 32 7.45 -12.31 11.70
CA VAL A 32 8.13 -12.00 12.96
C VAL A 32 9.60 -12.42 12.89
N LEU A 33 9.86 -13.69 12.59
CA LEU A 33 11.23 -14.23 12.55
C LEU A 33 12.06 -13.63 11.42
N PRO A 34 11.59 -13.58 10.15
CA PRO A 34 12.42 -13.05 9.07
C PRO A 34 12.57 -11.53 9.07
N TYR A 35 11.56 -10.77 9.53
CA TYR A 35 11.50 -9.32 9.35
C TYR A 35 11.28 -8.51 10.62
N ASN A 36 11.04 -9.16 11.75
CA ASN A 36 10.64 -8.50 13.00
C ASN A 36 9.37 -7.65 12.82
N VAL A 37 8.38 -8.18 12.10
CA VAL A 37 7.09 -7.55 11.84
C VAL A 37 5.99 -8.39 12.48
N ASP A 38 5.16 -7.76 13.29
CA ASP A 38 3.97 -8.38 13.90
C ASP A 38 2.69 -7.86 13.24
N TRP A 39 1.64 -8.66 13.30
CA TRP A 39 0.32 -8.32 12.77
C TRP A 39 -0.69 -8.26 13.91
N GLN A 40 -1.42 -7.15 13.99
CA GLN A 40 -2.49 -6.95 14.96
C GLN A 40 -3.83 -6.87 14.20
N TYR A 41 -4.73 -7.80 14.45
CA TYR A 41 -6.04 -7.87 13.80
C TYR A 41 -7.18 -8.03 14.80
N LYS A 42 -6.90 -8.34 16.06
CA LYS A 42 -7.87 -8.43 17.13
C LYS A 42 -8.13 -7.02 17.69
N LEU A 43 -9.39 -6.72 18.01
CA LEU A 43 -9.78 -5.39 18.48
C LEU A 43 -9.05 -4.96 19.77
N ASN A 44 -8.80 -5.91 20.68
CA ASN A 44 -8.09 -5.65 21.92
C ASN A 44 -6.60 -5.30 21.76
N ASP A 45 -6.02 -5.61 20.61
CA ASP A 45 -4.64 -5.28 20.27
C ASP A 45 -4.51 -3.93 19.54
N ILE A 46 -5.64 -3.30 19.19
CA ILE A 46 -5.70 -2.09 18.36
C ILE A 46 -5.98 -0.88 19.25
N GLU A 47 -5.12 0.14 19.15
CA GLU A 47 -5.37 1.42 19.77
C GLU A 47 -6.51 2.14 19.06
N THR A 48 -7.49 2.66 19.83
CA THR A 48 -8.60 3.40 19.26
C THR A 48 -8.18 4.81 18.89
N ASP A 49 -8.49 5.25 17.67
CA ASP A 49 -8.46 6.67 17.34
C ASP A 49 -9.81 7.31 17.73
N GLY A 50 -9.79 8.60 18.06
CA GLY A 50 -10.99 9.31 18.50
C GLY A 50 -11.95 9.70 17.37
N GLN A 51 -11.62 9.41 16.10
CA GLN A 51 -12.37 9.86 14.91
C GLN A 51 -13.16 8.73 14.25
N HIS A 52 -12.80 7.47 14.47
CA HIS A 52 -13.37 6.33 13.76
C HIS A 52 -13.86 5.26 14.75
N ASN A 53 -15.01 4.68 14.44
CA ASN A 53 -15.50 3.49 15.14
C ASN A 53 -14.84 2.26 14.52
N LEU A 54 -13.84 1.71 15.19
CA LEU A 54 -13.07 0.57 14.68
C LEU A 54 -13.81 -0.73 14.92
N LEU A 55 -13.85 -1.58 13.89
CA LEU A 55 -14.36 -2.95 13.97
C LEU A 55 -13.21 -3.92 13.77
N PRO A 56 -13.23 -5.09 14.43
CA PRO A 56 -12.20 -6.10 14.24
C PRO A 56 -12.21 -6.61 12.80
N ALA A 57 -11.02 -6.90 12.29
CA ALA A 57 -10.87 -7.57 11.01
C ALA A 57 -11.23 -9.05 11.16
N ASP A 58 -11.98 -9.60 10.19
CA ASP A 58 -12.25 -11.02 10.11
C ASP A 58 -10.95 -11.82 10.02
N SER A 59 -10.82 -12.91 10.80
CA SER A 59 -9.58 -13.68 10.88
C SER A 59 -9.20 -14.33 9.55
N ALA A 60 -10.16 -14.89 8.84
CA ALA A 60 -9.93 -15.52 7.55
C ALA A 60 -9.47 -14.50 6.51
N LYS A 61 -10.11 -13.34 6.45
CA LYS A 61 -9.73 -12.24 5.54
C LYS A 61 -8.38 -11.65 5.91
N SER A 62 -8.09 -11.55 7.21
CA SER A 62 -6.77 -11.11 7.71
C SER A 62 -5.66 -12.07 7.26
N ALA A 63 -5.89 -13.37 7.36
CA ALA A 63 -4.93 -14.37 6.91
C ALA A 63 -4.67 -14.27 5.40
N LYS A 64 -5.71 -14.16 4.59
CA LYS A 64 -5.58 -13.98 3.14
C LYS A 64 -4.84 -12.70 2.78
N LEU A 65 -5.19 -11.59 3.42
CA LEU A 65 -4.51 -10.31 3.19
C LEU A 65 -3.03 -10.38 3.59
N SER A 66 -2.68 -11.08 4.68
CA SER A 66 -1.30 -11.23 5.10
C SER A 66 -0.45 -12.01 4.08
N ILE A 67 -1.03 -13.03 3.45
CA ILE A 67 -0.37 -13.79 2.36
C ILE A 67 -0.17 -12.89 1.14
N ILE A 68 -1.20 -12.17 0.73
CA ILE A 68 -1.15 -11.23 -0.41
C ILE A 68 -0.13 -10.12 -0.15
N THR A 69 -0.12 -9.55 1.04
CA THR A 69 0.80 -8.47 1.42
C THR A 69 2.25 -8.92 1.35
N LYS A 70 2.54 -10.12 1.84
CA LYS A 70 3.89 -10.69 1.73
C LYS A 70 4.31 -10.78 0.27
N TYR A 71 3.48 -11.38 -0.56
CA TYR A 71 3.77 -11.60 -1.98
C TYR A 71 3.91 -10.29 -2.77
N MET A 72 2.99 -9.36 -2.56
CA MET A 72 2.90 -8.13 -3.38
C MET A 72 3.79 -7.00 -2.88
N TRP A 73 4.10 -6.95 -1.60
CA TRP A 73 4.90 -5.88 -1.00
C TRP A 73 6.26 -6.38 -0.52
N PHE A 74 6.30 -7.23 0.49
CA PHE A 74 7.55 -7.66 1.12
C PHE A 74 8.46 -8.41 0.14
N ASP A 75 7.91 -9.38 -0.58
CA ASP A 75 8.68 -10.19 -1.51
C ASP A 75 9.13 -9.39 -2.73
N ALA A 76 8.35 -8.38 -3.17
CA ALA A 76 8.76 -7.48 -4.26
C ALA A 76 10.00 -6.67 -3.87
N TYR A 77 10.01 -6.06 -2.69
CA TYR A 77 11.20 -5.36 -2.19
C TYR A 77 12.35 -6.30 -1.87
N ASN A 78 12.06 -7.48 -1.33
CA ASN A 78 13.08 -8.49 -1.05
C ASN A 78 13.82 -8.90 -2.33
N GLU A 79 13.10 -9.07 -3.42
CA GLU A 79 13.68 -9.42 -4.73
C GLU A 79 14.68 -8.38 -5.23
N VAL A 80 14.36 -7.09 -5.09
CA VAL A 80 15.18 -6.00 -5.66
C VAL A 80 16.16 -5.36 -4.68
N ALA A 81 15.95 -5.53 -3.39
CA ALA A 81 16.75 -4.87 -2.34
C ALA A 81 17.34 -5.83 -1.33
N GLY A 82 16.83 -7.05 -1.22
CA GLY A 82 17.31 -8.08 -0.30
C GLY A 82 16.65 -8.06 1.08
N GLN A 83 16.81 -9.16 1.80
CA GLN A 83 16.16 -9.40 3.09
C GLN A 83 16.59 -8.38 4.15
N SER A 84 17.85 -7.97 4.17
CA SER A 84 18.35 -6.99 5.15
C SER A 84 17.63 -5.65 5.02
N PHE A 85 17.40 -5.18 3.79
CA PHE A 85 16.64 -3.96 3.52
C PHE A 85 15.22 -4.06 4.05
N VAL A 86 14.53 -5.15 3.74
CA VAL A 86 13.14 -5.38 4.17
C VAL A 86 13.08 -5.44 5.70
N LYS A 87 13.97 -6.20 6.34
CA LYS A 87 14.03 -6.32 7.79
C LYS A 87 14.28 -4.98 8.49
N LEU A 88 15.17 -4.15 7.95
CA LEU A 88 15.54 -2.88 8.56
C LEU A 88 14.49 -1.79 8.38
N ASN A 89 13.74 -1.80 7.29
CA ASN A 89 12.97 -0.64 6.86
C ASN A 89 11.46 -0.81 6.89
N THR A 90 10.93 -2.04 6.83
CA THR A 90 9.48 -2.26 6.93
C THR A 90 8.94 -1.87 8.31
N PRO A 91 7.65 -1.57 8.43
CA PRO A 91 7.05 -1.27 9.73
C PRO A 91 7.23 -2.45 10.68
N ARG A 92 7.25 -2.17 11.97
CA ARG A 92 7.34 -3.23 13.00
C ARG A 92 5.99 -3.86 13.29
N ILE A 93 4.91 -3.12 13.04
CA ILE A 93 3.54 -3.56 13.30
C ILE A 93 2.68 -3.22 12.09
N ILE A 94 1.91 -4.20 11.63
CA ILE A 94 0.83 -3.99 10.67
C ILE A 94 -0.48 -4.27 11.39
N THR A 95 -1.32 -3.25 11.50
CA THR A 95 -2.62 -3.32 12.16
C THR A 95 -3.73 -3.41 11.13
N LEU A 96 -4.67 -4.33 11.33
CA LEU A 96 -5.80 -4.53 10.44
C LEU A 96 -7.09 -4.11 11.12
N VAL A 97 -7.88 -3.28 10.43
CA VAL A 97 -9.20 -2.82 10.85
C VAL A 97 -10.23 -3.31 9.84
N GLY A 98 -11.36 -3.82 10.34
CA GLY A 98 -12.37 -4.46 9.50
C GLY A 98 -13.17 -3.50 8.64
N ASN A 99 -13.51 -2.33 9.16
CA ASN A 99 -14.37 -1.35 8.50
C ASN A 99 -13.57 -0.24 7.79
N PRO A 100 -14.19 0.47 6.84
CA PRO A 100 -13.63 1.68 6.27
C PRO A 100 -13.47 2.82 7.29
N ALA A 101 -12.50 3.71 7.06
CA ALA A 101 -12.26 4.90 7.87
C ALA A 101 -12.66 6.16 7.08
N PHE A 102 -13.90 6.61 7.25
CA PHE A 102 -14.39 7.83 6.60
C PHE A 102 -14.08 9.06 7.44
N ASN A 103 -13.67 10.12 6.79
CA ASN A 103 -13.32 11.39 7.41
C ASN A 103 -14.53 12.36 7.37
N PRO A 104 -14.55 13.39 8.23
CA PRO A 104 -15.66 14.36 8.24
C PRO A 104 -15.86 15.09 6.91
N ASN A 105 -14.80 15.26 6.10
CA ASN A 105 -14.89 15.89 4.78
C ASN A 105 -15.39 14.95 3.66
N GLY A 106 -15.78 13.72 3.99
CA GLY A 106 -16.26 12.71 3.04
C GLY A 106 -15.20 11.88 2.36
N THR A 107 -13.91 12.14 2.61
CA THR A 107 -12.83 11.29 2.11
C THR A 107 -12.69 10.03 2.94
N GLU A 108 -12.02 9.00 2.38
CA GLU A 108 -11.72 7.76 3.07
C GLU A 108 -10.21 7.65 3.31
N THR A 109 -9.83 7.32 4.54
CA THR A 109 -8.44 6.99 4.88
C THR A 109 -8.22 5.50 4.63
N LEU A 110 -7.40 5.15 3.63
CA LEU A 110 -7.13 3.76 3.26
C LEU A 110 -6.05 3.12 4.13
N ALA A 111 -5.06 3.90 4.55
CA ALA A 111 -4.07 3.49 5.54
C ALA A 111 -3.48 4.70 6.27
N THR A 112 -2.79 4.43 7.36
CA THR A 112 -1.98 5.41 8.08
C THR A 112 -0.62 4.79 8.44
N ALA A 113 0.41 5.63 8.52
CA ALA A 113 1.71 5.24 9.06
C ALA A 113 2.04 6.14 10.25
N GLU A 114 2.30 5.52 11.40
CA GLU A 114 2.59 6.22 12.64
C GLU A 114 4.07 6.04 13.02
N GLY A 115 4.80 7.16 13.12
CA GLY A 115 6.18 7.17 13.59
C GLY A 115 7.16 6.31 12.80
N GLY A 116 6.78 5.86 11.60
CA GLY A 116 7.61 5.00 10.77
C GLY A 116 7.67 3.54 11.20
N TYR A 117 6.92 3.12 12.23
CA TYR A 117 6.99 1.75 12.73
C TYR A 117 5.66 0.99 12.68
N LYS A 118 4.53 1.66 12.58
CA LYS A 118 3.18 1.05 12.56
C LYS A 118 2.42 1.52 11.33
N VAL A 119 1.90 0.58 10.56
CA VAL A 119 1.00 0.84 9.43
C VAL A 119 -0.35 0.21 9.76
N THR A 120 -1.42 0.99 9.63
CA THR A 120 -2.80 0.51 9.80
C THR A 120 -3.48 0.43 8.44
N LEU A 121 -4.04 -0.72 8.13
CA LEU A 121 -4.83 -0.96 6.92
C LEU A 121 -6.30 -1.12 7.30
N TYR A 122 -7.16 -0.41 6.59
CA TYR A 122 -8.60 -0.40 6.85
C TYR A 122 -9.36 -1.23 5.83
N ARG A 123 -10.65 -1.44 6.05
CA ARG A 123 -11.58 -2.05 5.08
C ARG A 123 -11.31 -3.55 4.81
N VAL A 124 -10.64 -4.25 5.73
CA VAL A 124 -10.28 -5.66 5.52
C VAL A 124 -11.52 -6.53 5.30
N ASN A 125 -12.64 -6.23 5.98
CA ASN A 125 -13.88 -7.00 5.85
C ASN A 125 -14.59 -6.76 4.51
N SER A 126 -14.14 -5.81 3.70
CA SER A 126 -14.62 -5.60 2.33
C SER A 126 -14.06 -6.61 1.32
N LEU A 127 -13.04 -7.40 1.69
CA LEU A 127 -12.53 -8.47 0.84
C LEU A 127 -13.61 -9.52 0.61
N THR A 128 -13.80 -9.92 -0.65
CA THR A 128 -14.76 -10.93 -1.08
C THR A 128 -14.08 -11.94 -1.98
N LYS A 129 -14.77 -13.04 -2.31
CA LYS A 129 -14.28 -14.03 -3.28
C LYS A 129 -14.01 -13.42 -4.65
N GLU A 130 -14.79 -12.41 -5.05
CA GLU A 130 -14.65 -11.73 -6.34
C GLU A 130 -13.47 -10.76 -6.34
N THR A 131 -13.20 -10.09 -5.22
CA THR A 131 -12.18 -9.04 -5.13
C THR A 131 -10.81 -9.54 -4.70
N ILE A 132 -10.75 -10.70 -4.02
CA ILE A 132 -9.51 -11.21 -3.42
C ILE A 132 -8.41 -11.51 -4.44
N TYR A 133 -8.76 -11.73 -5.72
CA TYR A 133 -7.84 -11.95 -6.82
C TYR A 133 -7.89 -10.84 -7.88
N ASN A 134 -8.63 -9.77 -7.62
CA ASN A 134 -8.75 -8.64 -8.52
C ASN A 134 -7.67 -7.61 -8.24
N TYR A 135 -6.64 -7.57 -9.09
CA TYR A 135 -5.50 -6.68 -8.92
C TYR A 135 -5.93 -5.21 -8.83
N ASP A 136 -6.81 -4.74 -9.73
CA ASP A 136 -7.20 -3.33 -9.76
C ASP A 136 -7.93 -2.92 -8.48
N TRP A 137 -8.83 -3.77 -7.99
CA TRP A 137 -9.54 -3.53 -6.73
C TRP A 137 -8.57 -3.53 -5.54
N LEU A 138 -7.70 -4.55 -5.46
CA LEU A 138 -6.70 -4.67 -4.39
C LEU A 138 -5.68 -3.54 -4.44
N ASN A 139 -5.28 -3.11 -5.64
CA ASN A 139 -4.38 -1.98 -5.79
C ASN A 139 -5.01 -0.69 -5.29
N PHE A 140 -6.26 -0.43 -5.66
CA PHE A 140 -6.97 0.78 -5.25
C PHE A 140 -7.07 0.90 -3.72
N TYR A 141 -7.39 -0.20 -3.02
CA TYR A 141 -7.62 -0.17 -1.58
C TYR A 141 -6.40 -0.55 -0.73
N PHE A 142 -5.44 -1.29 -1.27
CA PHE A 142 -4.34 -1.83 -0.46
C PHE A 142 -2.94 -1.59 -1.05
N PHE A 143 -2.64 -2.04 -2.27
CA PHE A 143 -1.24 -2.05 -2.75
C PHE A 143 -0.67 -0.64 -2.94
N HIS A 144 -1.42 0.23 -3.60
CA HIS A 144 -1.02 1.62 -3.77
C HIS A 144 -0.69 2.27 -2.43
N THR A 145 -1.57 2.07 -1.47
CA THR A 145 -1.43 2.63 -0.12
C THR A 145 -0.23 2.04 0.62
N MET A 146 0.03 0.74 0.50
CA MET A 146 1.21 0.10 1.09
C MET A 146 2.51 0.73 0.58
N HIS A 147 2.64 0.90 -0.74
CA HIS A 147 3.81 1.54 -1.33
C HIS A 147 3.92 3.01 -0.95
N HIS A 148 2.80 3.71 -0.88
CA HIS A 148 2.74 5.11 -0.44
C HIS A 148 3.28 5.27 0.99
N GLU A 149 2.74 4.51 1.94
CA GLU A 149 3.15 4.59 3.34
C GLU A 149 4.59 4.12 3.54
N PHE A 150 5.01 3.08 2.82
CA PHE A 150 6.40 2.62 2.87
C PHE A 150 7.36 3.69 2.34
N THR A 151 6.98 4.43 1.32
CA THR A 151 7.77 5.54 0.80
C THR A 151 7.97 6.63 1.85
N HIS A 152 6.95 6.95 2.63
CA HIS A 152 7.09 7.88 3.76
C HIS A 152 8.11 7.38 4.78
N ILE A 153 8.10 6.10 5.10
CA ILE A 153 9.09 5.50 6.01
C ILE A 153 10.51 5.69 5.46
N LEU A 154 10.72 5.40 4.18
CA LEU A 154 12.02 5.57 3.54
C LEU A 154 12.47 7.03 3.54
N ASN A 155 11.57 7.95 3.21
CA ASN A 155 11.88 9.39 3.19
C ASN A 155 12.20 9.96 4.58
N GLN A 156 11.60 9.42 5.64
CA GLN A 156 11.92 9.81 7.02
C GLN A 156 13.32 9.38 7.42
N LYS A 157 13.76 8.21 6.96
CA LYS A 157 15.10 7.67 7.26
C LYS A 157 16.20 8.35 6.45
N LYS A 158 15.94 8.60 5.17
CA LYS A 158 16.84 9.29 4.25
C LYS A 158 16.06 10.31 3.46
N PRO A 159 16.17 11.61 3.79
CA PRO A 159 15.44 12.65 3.07
C PRO A 159 15.81 12.71 1.60
N TYR A 160 14.82 13.06 0.75
CA TYR A 160 15.05 13.32 -0.66
C TYR A 160 15.54 14.77 -0.88
N ASP A 161 16.10 15.03 -2.07
CA ASP A 161 16.61 16.34 -2.46
C ASP A 161 15.47 17.38 -2.51
N ASP A 162 15.72 18.57 -1.94
CA ASP A 162 14.79 19.71 -1.96
C ASP A 162 14.38 20.13 -3.38
N ALA A 163 15.18 19.80 -4.40
CA ALA A 163 14.87 20.06 -5.80
C ALA A 163 13.52 19.46 -6.21
N PHE A 164 13.08 18.35 -5.60
CA PHE A 164 11.77 17.76 -5.87
C PHE A 164 10.64 18.75 -5.56
N ALA A 165 10.65 19.33 -4.38
CA ALA A 165 9.63 20.28 -3.95
C ALA A 165 9.63 21.59 -4.78
N GLN A 166 10.75 21.94 -5.42
CA GLN A 166 10.88 23.14 -6.21
C GLN A 166 10.16 23.07 -7.57
N ILE A 167 9.97 21.87 -8.13
CA ILE A 167 9.41 21.69 -9.48
C ILE A 167 8.03 22.34 -9.60
N THR A 168 7.15 22.12 -8.62
CA THR A 168 5.81 22.72 -8.59
C THR A 168 5.51 23.41 -7.25
N SER A 169 6.50 24.09 -6.66
CA SER A 169 6.41 24.68 -5.32
C SER A 169 5.28 25.68 -5.12
N THR A 170 4.85 26.36 -6.19
CA THR A 170 3.86 27.44 -6.12
C THR A 170 2.41 26.97 -6.27
N THR A 171 2.18 25.69 -6.59
CA THR A 171 0.84 25.19 -6.92
C THR A 171 0.33 24.11 -5.98
N TYR A 172 1.03 23.79 -4.90
CA TYR A 172 0.49 22.95 -3.83
C TYR A 172 -0.64 23.67 -3.09
N VAL A 173 -1.69 22.92 -2.71
CA VAL A 173 -2.95 23.50 -2.16
C VAL A 173 -3.23 23.09 -0.71
N SER A 174 -2.36 22.32 -0.07
CA SER A 174 -2.55 21.84 1.31
C SER A 174 -3.86 21.07 1.51
N GLY A 175 -4.66 21.43 2.50
CA GLY A 175 -5.86 20.68 2.90
C GLY A 175 -7.03 20.68 1.92
N ASP A 176 -7.03 21.54 0.90
CA ASP A 176 -8.14 21.67 -0.06
C ASP A 176 -8.07 20.69 -1.23
N TRP A 177 -7.11 19.78 -1.22
CA TRP A 177 -6.86 18.81 -2.31
C TRP A 177 -8.09 17.98 -2.70
N TYR A 178 -8.95 17.62 -1.75
CA TYR A 178 -10.12 16.76 -1.99
C TYR A 178 -11.21 17.44 -2.82
N GLN A 179 -11.16 18.76 -2.98
CA GLN A 179 -12.09 19.54 -3.80
C GLN A 179 -11.64 19.67 -5.25
N LEU A 180 -10.43 19.20 -5.57
CA LEU A 180 -9.82 19.37 -6.89
C LEU A 180 -10.27 18.31 -7.88
N ASN A 181 -10.14 18.63 -9.17
CA ASN A 181 -10.35 17.70 -10.28
C ASN A 181 -9.03 17.01 -10.64
N GLU A 182 -9.09 15.69 -10.88
CA GLU A 182 -7.91 14.88 -11.20
C GLU A 182 -7.21 15.36 -12.48
N ASP A 183 -7.96 15.62 -13.54
CA ASP A 183 -7.38 16.05 -14.83
C ASP A 183 -6.69 17.40 -14.72
N ASP A 184 -7.25 18.34 -13.97
CA ASP A 184 -6.63 19.63 -13.71
C ASP A 184 -5.31 19.47 -12.94
N CYS A 185 -5.27 18.55 -11.97
CA CYS A 185 -4.05 18.25 -11.24
C CYS A 185 -2.99 17.62 -12.15
N LEU A 186 -3.35 16.68 -13.01
CA LEU A 186 -2.43 16.07 -13.97
C LEU A 186 -1.80 17.15 -14.88
N LYS A 187 -2.58 18.09 -15.38
CA LYS A 187 -2.08 19.18 -16.23
C LYS A 187 -1.08 20.09 -15.54
N GLU A 188 -1.14 20.17 -14.22
CA GLU A 188 -0.20 20.92 -13.40
C GLU A 188 0.98 20.09 -12.84
N GLY A 189 1.08 18.82 -13.28
CA GLY A 189 2.20 17.94 -12.91
C GLY A 189 1.98 17.11 -11.66
N TYR A 190 0.73 16.89 -11.25
CA TYR A 190 0.35 16.06 -10.11
C TYR A 190 -0.36 14.80 -10.58
N ILE A 191 0.13 13.63 -10.14
CA ILE A 191 -0.43 12.34 -10.56
C ILE A 191 -1.83 12.08 -9.98
N SER A 192 -2.18 12.75 -8.89
CA SER A 192 -3.46 12.63 -8.21
C SER A 192 -3.81 13.95 -7.52
N THR A 193 -5.06 14.09 -7.09
CA THR A 193 -5.48 15.25 -6.30
C THR A 193 -4.73 15.29 -4.96
N TYR A 194 -4.54 14.14 -4.32
CA TYR A 194 -3.81 14.04 -3.05
C TYR A 194 -2.33 14.42 -3.19
N ALA A 195 -1.69 14.13 -4.32
CA ALA A 195 -0.33 14.56 -4.60
C ALA A 195 -0.17 16.08 -4.52
N ARG A 196 -1.21 16.82 -4.87
CA ARG A 196 -1.20 18.30 -4.84
C ARG A 196 -1.32 18.88 -3.45
N SER A 197 -1.53 18.06 -2.42
CA SER A 197 -1.59 18.57 -1.05
C SER A 197 -0.26 19.10 -0.54
N GLU A 198 0.81 18.38 -0.72
CA GLU A 198 2.17 18.79 -0.32
C GLU A 198 3.24 17.90 -0.97
N ALA A 199 4.49 18.38 -0.95
CA ALA A 199 5.59 17.72 -1.65
C ALA A 199 5.83 16.28 -1.18
N ARG A 200 5.75 15.99 0.11
CA ARG A 200 5.97 14.62 0.60
C ARG A 200 4.89 13.64 0.12
N GLU A 201 3.64 14.10 0.02
CA GLU A 201 2.55 13.29 -0.52
C GLU A 201 2.70 13.09 -2.03
N ASP A 202 3.13 14.13 -2.73
CA ASP A 202 3.43 14.09 -4.16
C ASP A 202 4.50 13.03 -4.49
N PHE A 203 5.59 13.01 -3.73
CA PHE A 203 6.65 12.01 -3.89
C PHE A 203 6.12 10.58 -3.68
N ALA A 204 5.41 10.36 -2.58
CA ALA A 204 4.86 9.04 -2.25
C ALA A 204 3.80 8.58 -3.25
N GLU A 205 2.93 9.50 -3.72
CA GLU A 205 1.91 9.20 -4.73
C GLU A 205 2.54 8.83 -6.08
N LEU A 206 3.53 9.60 -6.53
CA LEU A 206 4.21 9.31 -7.78
C LEU A 206 4.90 7.95 -7.77
N LEU A 207 5.66 7.65 -6.72
CA LEU A 207 6.32 6.35 -6.59
C LEU A 207 5.28 5.21 -6.61
N SER A 208 4.23 5.36 -5.83
CA SER A 208 3.19 4.32 -5.69
C SER A 208 2.45 4.06 -6.99
N PHE A 209 2.02 5.10 -7.70
CA PHE A 209 1.37 4.94 -9.00
C PHE A 209 2.33 4.34 -10.04
N TYR A 210 3.58 4.79 -10.04
CA TYR A 210 4.56 4.30 -10.99
C TYR A 210 4.81 2.79 -10.87
N VAL A 211 4.95 2.26 -9.66
CA VAL A 211 5.25 0.85 -9.44
C VAL A 211 4.01 -0.05 -9.52
N THR A 212 2.81 0.49 -9.38
CA THR A 212 1.56 -0.30 -9.38
C THR A 212 0.75 -0.18 -10.67
N ASP A 213 0.90 0.90 -11.42
CA ASP A 213 0.25 1.06 -12.73
C ASP A 213 0.94 0.21 -13.78
N THR A 214 0.16 -0.42 -14.65
CA THR A 214 0.71 -0.98 -15.90
C THR A 214 1.28 0.15 -16.77
N PRO A 215 2.22 -0.16 -17.69
CA PRO A 215 2.71 0.84 -18.65
C PRO A 215 1.59 1.54 -19.41
N THR A 216 0.54 0.82 -19.79
CA THR A 216 -0.62 1.39 -20.47
C THR A 216 -1.35 2.41 -19.60
N LYS A 217 -1.61 2.09 -18.32
CA LYS A 217 -2.27 3.02 -17.39
C LYS A 217 -1.40 4.25 -17.10
N TRP A 218 -0.11 4.05 -16.88
CA TRP A 218 0.82 5.15 -16.65
C TRP A 218 0.88 6.10 -17.85
N ASN A 219 1.01 5.57 -19.06
CA ASN A 219 1.04 6.37 -20.27
C ASN A 219 -0.27 7.11 -20.52
N GLU A 220 -1.40 6.50 -20.19
CA GLU A 220 -2.71 7.16 -20.25
C GLU A 220 -2.76 8.39 -19.31
N ARG A 221 -2.23 8.28 -18.09
CA ARG A 221 -2.13 9.43 -17.18
C ARG A 221 -1.27 10.54 -17.76
N LEU A 222 -0.12 10.19 -18.36
CA LEU A 222 0.76 11.18 -19.00
C LEU A 222 0.09 11.85 -20.21
N GLN A 223 -0.70 11.13 -20.97
CA GLN A 223 -1.47 11.72 -22.09
C GLN A 223 -2.52 12.69 -21.56
N ARG A 224 -3.25 12.34 -20.51
CA ARG A 224 -4.23 13.23 -19.86
C ARG A 224 -3.56 14.46 -19.24
N ALA A 225 -2.33 14.33 -18.78
CA ALA A 225 -1.54 15.44 -18.24
C ALA A 225 -1.16 16.47 -19.33
N GLY A 226 -1.09 16.05 -20.58
CA GLY A 226 -0.63 16.90 -21.67
C GLY A 226 0.88 17.17 -21.63
N THR A 227 1.37 17.98 -22.54
CA THR A 227 2.80 18.24 -22.71
C THR A 227 3.44 18.84 -21.45
N LYS A 228 2.84 19.88 -20.88
CA LYS A 228 3.33 20.54 -19.67
C LYS A 228 3.30 19.62 -18.46
N GLY A 229 2.13 19.03 -18.19
CA GLY A 229 1.94 18.15 -17.03
C GLY A 229 2.82 16.92 -17.09
N ALA A 230 2.92 16.27 -18.25
CA ALA A 230 3.79 15.11 -18.44
C ALA A 230 5.27 15.46 -18.25
N SER A 231 5.72 16.61 -18.73
CA SER A 231 7.10 17.09 -18.52
C SER A 231 7.40 17.27 -17.04
N LEU A 232 6.50 17.89 -16.28
CA LEU A 232 6.65 18.10 -14.84
C LEU A 232 6.68 16.75 -14.08
N ILE A 233 5.77 15.84 -14.42
CA ILE A 233 5.76 14.48 -13.83
C ILE A 233 7.07 13.75 -14.12
N ASN A 234 7.57 13.81 -15.34
CA ASN A 234 8.82 13.15 -15.73
C ASN A 234 10.03 13.75 -15.00
N GLN A 235 10.07 15.07 -14.78
CA GLN A 235 11.10 15.71 -13.98
C GLN A 235 11.08 15.21 -12.53
N LYS A 236 9.91 15.12 -11.94
CA LYS A 236 9.73 14.58 -10.58
C LYS A 236 10.16 13.11 -10.52
N MET A 237 9.75 12.30 -11.50
CA MET A 237 10.12 10.88 -11.57
C MET A 237 11.63 10.67 -11.69
N ALA A 238 12.33 11.53 -12.43
CA ALA A 238 13.80 11.44 -12.52
C ALA A 238 14.46 11.61 -11.15
N ILE A 239 13.97 12.53 -10.33
CA ILE A 239 14.48 12.72 -8.96
C ILE A 239 14.14 11.51 -8.08
N ILE A 240 12.92 10.98 -8.19
CA ILE A 240 12.50 9.79 -7.43
C ILE A 240 13.38 8.58 -7.77
N LYS A 241 13.61 8.34 -9.06
CA LYS A 241 14.47 7.23 -9.51
C LYS A 241 15.91 7.38 -9.02
N SER A 242 16.47 8.60 -9.12
CA SER A 242 17.81 8.90 -8.60
C SER A 242 17.90 8.69 -7.08
N TYR A 243 16.88 9.14 -6.35
CA TYR A 243 16.83 8.93 -4.90
C TYR A 243 16.81 7.45 -4.54
N MET A 244 15.95 6.66 -5.17
CA MET A 244 15.87 5.22 -4.88
C MET A 244 17.18 4.52 -5.22
N GLN A 245 17.83 4.89 -6.31
CA GLN A 245 19.13 4.32 -6.69
C GLN A 245 20.24 4.75 -5.74
N ASN A 246 20.37 6.04 -5.48
CA ASN A 246 21.50 6.58 -4.75
C ASN A 246 21.39 6.39 -3.24
N SER A 247 20.20 6.52 -2.67
CA SER A 247 19.97 6.38 -1.23
C SER A 247 19.74 4.93 -0.79
N TRP A 248 19.10 4.12 -1.63
CA TRP A 248 18.66 2.78 -1.25
C TRP A 248 19.23 1.65 -2.11
N ASN A 249 19.99 1.99 -3.15
CA ASN A 249 20.49 1.01 -4.14
C ASN A 249 19.36 0.17 -4.76
N ILE A 250 18.23 0.80 -5.02
CA ILE A 250 17.06 0.19 -5.65
C ILE A 250 16.83 0.83 -7.01
N ASN A 251 16.85 0.00 -8.06
CA ASN A 251 16.37 0.40 -9.37
C ASN A 251 14.84 0.38 -9.34
N LEU A 252 14.21 1.55 -9.49
CA LEU A 252 12.75 1.66 -9.38
C LEU A 252 12.01 0.90 -10.48
N ASP A 253 12.61 0.81 -11.67
CA ASP A 253 12.02 0.04 -12.77
C ASP A 253 12.04 -1.47 -12.49
N ASP A 254 13.08 -1.97 -11.82
CA ASP A 254 13.14 -3.37 -11.38
C ASP A 254 12.05 -3.66 -10.33
N LEU A 255 11.84 -2.74 -9.39
CA LEU A 255 10.74 -2.86 -8.43
C LEU A 255 9.38 -2.89 -9.13
N ARG A 256 9.16 -1.98 -10.09
CA ARG A 256 7.96 -1.95 -10.91
C ARG A 256 7.72 -3.27 -11.63
N ASP A 257 8.74 -3.81 -12.28
CA ASP A 257 8.66 -5.09 -12.99
C ASP A 257 8.27 -6.23 -12.04
N SER A 258 8.85 -6.27 -10.84
CA SER A 258 8.50 -7.26 -9.83
C SER A 258 7.05 -7.13 -9.38
N VAL A 259 6.58 -5.93 -9.06
CA VAL A 259 5.21 -5.68 -8.63
C VAL A 259 4.21 -6.08 -9.73
N LEU A 260 4.44 -5.66 -10.97
CA LEU A 260 3.53 -5.95 -12.08
C LEU A 260 3.51 -7.43 -12.45
N ARG A 261 4.64 -8.10 -12.43
CA ARG A 261 4.73 -9.55 -12.66
C ARG A 261 3.97 -10.32 -11.58
N ARG A 262 4.15 -9.93 -10.31
CA ARG A 262 3.43 -10.52 -9.18
C ARG A 262 1.93 -10.26 -9.27
N GLY A 263 1.53 -9.05 -9.69
CA GLY A 263 0.14 -8.73 -9.92
C GLY A 263 -0.53 -9.62 -10.96
N LYS A 264 0.15 -9.93 -12.05
CA LYS A 264 -0.34 -10.87 -13.07
C LYS A 264 -0.48 -12.30 -12.55
N ASN A 265 0.38 -12.71 -11.61
CA ASN A 265 0.38 -14.05 -11.04
C ASN A 265 -0.51 -14.18 -9.80
N LEU A 266 -1.17 -13.11 -9.37
CA LEU A 266 -1.93 -13.07 -8.13
C LEU A 266 -2.97 -14.17 -8.02
N ARG A 267 -3.69 -14.46 -9.12
CA ARG A 267 -4.72 -15.51 -9.17
C ARG A 267 -4.19 -16.92 -8.95
N ASN A 268 -2.89 -17.14 -9.06
CA ASN A 268 -2.25 -18.44 -8.88
C ASN A 268 -1.71 -18.65 -7.47
N ILE A 269 -1.87 -17.69 -6.57
CA ILE A 269 -1.43 -17.80 -5.17
C ILE A 269 -2.44 -18.62 -4.39
N ASP A 270 -1.96 -19.55 -3.57
CA ASP A 270 -2.81 -20.29 -2.64
C ASP A 270 -3.18 -19.40 -1.46
N LEU A 271 -4.43 -18.98 -1.41
CA LEU A 271 -5.01 -18.22 -0.30
C LEU A 271 -5.89 -19.07 0.61
N GLU A 272 -6.00 -20.37 0.34
CA GLU A 272 -6.84 -21.29 1.11
C GLU A 272 -6.06 -22.09 2.16
N HIS A 273 -4.73 -22.14 2.05
CA HIS A 273 -3.87 -22.91 2.95
C HIS A 273 -2.70 -22.06 3.43
N LEU A 274 -2.32 -22.24 4.70
CA LEU A 274 -1.12 -21.64 5.29
C LEU A 274 0.06 -22.61 5.12
N ASN A 275 0.95 -22.27 4.22
CA ASN A 275 2.13 -23.10 3.93
C ASN A 275 3.39 -22.59 4.63
#